data_9599658d93fb9620779f05865cfa9170
#
_entry.id   9599658d93fb9620779f05865cfa9170
#
_cell.length_a   1.000
_cell.length_b   1.000
_cell.length_c   1.000
_cell.angle_alpha   90.00
_cell.angle_beta   90.00
_cell.angle_gamma   90.00
#
_symmetry.space_group_name_H-M   'P 1'
#
loop_
_entity.id
_entity.type
_entity.pdbx_description
1 polymer ?
#
loop_
_entity_poly.entity_id
_entity_poly.type
_entity_poly.pdbx_seq_one_letter_code
_entity_poly.pdbx_strand_id
1 'polypeptide(L)'
;MKKLFYTIYAVIFRICRLFPVKRGRVALVSPHNADFNDSLGAVKAELERRGDYDIKLITRRDIELSKNPAKLIKGAFRFFFVSSYRLATAQYVFLNDNFMPLAYINFSPETKVVQLWHAEGVFKRFGLCSAPPPEIEELEKRCCKRYTHAVCSSKNVVPYYAKAFGL
;
A
#
# COMPACT_ATOMS: atom_id res chain seq x y z
N MET A 1 -13.63 -10.14 14.15
CA MET A 1 -12.18 -10.49 14.10
C MET A 1 -11.36 -9.58 13.19
N LYS A 2 -11.71 -9.35 11.91
CA LYS A 2 -10.94 -8.49 10.98
C LYS A 2 -10.76 -7.06 11.49
N LYS A 3 -11.80 -6.43 12.06
CA LYS A 3 -11.72 -5.05 12.59
C LYS A 3 -10.68 -4.93 13.72
N LEU A 4 -10.68 -5.88 14.68
CA LEU A 4 -9.70 -5.90 15.77
C LEU A 4 -8.27 -6.04 15.24
N PHE A 5 -8.06 -6.93 14.26
CA PHE A 5 -6.76 -7.14 13.62
C PHE A 5 -6.19 -5.83 13.02
N TYR A 6 -7.00 -5.11 12.25
CA TYR A 6 -6.57 -3.84 11.67
C TYR A 6 -6.47 -2.70 12.70
N THR A 7 -7.25 -2.76 13.79
CA THR A 7 -7.10 -1.80 14.89
C THR A 7 -5.75 -1.97 15.59
N ILE A 8 -5.34 -3.20 15.87
CA ILE A 8 -4.01 -3.49 16.43
C ILE A 8 -2.91 -2.98 15.49
N TYR A 9 -3.04 -3.26 14.19
CA TYR A 9 -2.11 -2.75 13.17
C TYR A 9 -2.01 -1.22 13.22
N ALA A 10 -3.14 -0.53 13.30
CA ALA A 10 -3.21 0.93 13.35
C ALA A 10 -2.54 1.50 14.62
N VAL A 11 -2.69 0.85 15.77
CA VAL A 11 -2.02 1.27 17.02
C VAL A 11 -0.51 1.13 16.87
N ILE A 12 -0.02 -0.01 16.39
CA ILE A 12 1.41 -0.23 16.16
C ILE A 12 1.96 0.75 15.13
N PHE A 13 1.24 0.98 14.04
CA PHE A 13 1.63 1.97 13.02
C PHE A 13 1.73 3.38 13.63
N ARG A 14 0.77 3.77 14.50
CA ARG A 14 0.80 5.07 15.20
C ARG A 14 2.04 5.20 16.08
N ILE A 15 2.44 4.13 16.78
CA ILE A 15 3.68 4.11 17.56
C ILE A 15 4.88 4.26 16.61
N CYS A 16 4.91 3.55 15.48
CA CYS A 16 5.98 3.66 14.49
C CYS A 16 6.09 5.07 13.88
N ARG A 17 5.00 5.83 13.82
CA ARG A 17 4.99 7.24 13.37
C ARG A 17 5.67 8.22 14.33
N LEU A 18 6.04 7.82 15.53
CA LEU A 18 6.89 8.62 16.41
C LEU A 18 8.33 8.71 15.88
N PHE A 19 8.73 7.80 15.00
CA PHE A 19 10.00 7.89 14.28
C PHE A 19 9.87 8.84 13.07
N PRO A 20 10.90 9.63 12.78
CA PRO A 20 10.87 10.57 11.65
C PRO A 20 10.77 9.85 10.32
N VAL A 21 10.13 10.49 9.34
CA VAL A 21 10.18 10.09 7.94
C VAL A 21 11.64 10.16 7.46
N LYS A 22 12.11 9.07 6.87
CA LYS A 22 13.49 8.98 6.36
C LYS A 22 13.52 9.44 4.91
N ARG A 23 14.30 10.50 4.65
CA ARG A 23 14.52 11.00 3.29
C ARG A 23 15.08 9.91 2.40
N GLY A 24 14.54 9.78 1.19
CA GLY A 24 14.93 8.73 0.23
C GLY A 24 14.39 7.33 0.55
N ARG A 25 13.66 7.13 1.67
CA ARG A 25 13.05 5.81 1.93
C ARG A 25 11.80 5.63 1.08
N VAL A 26 11.78 4.53 0.33
CA VAL A 26 10.67 4.11 -0.54
C VAL A 26 10.14 2.76 -0.09
N ALA A 27 8.85 2.67 0.20
CA ALA A 27 8.17 1.40 0.43
C ALA A 27 7.42 0.97 -0.83
N LEU A 28 7.72 -0.20 -1.36
CA LEU A 28 6.99 -0.83 -2.47
C LEU A 28 6.09 -1.91 -1.89
N VAL A 29 4.77 -1.77 -2.08
CA VAL A 29 3.76 -2.63 -1.47
C VAL A 29 3.01 -3.43 -2.54
N SER A 30 3.25 -4.74 -2.58
CA SER A 30 2.57 -5.70 -3.44
C SER A 30 1.80 -6.71 -2.60
N PRO A 31 0.52 -6.44 -2.26
CA PRO A 31 -0.22 -7.26 -1.30
C PRO A 31 -0.59 -8.65 -1.82
N HIS A 32 -0.67 -8.81 -3.14
CA HIS A 32 -1.10 -10.05 -3.78
C HIS A 32 0.03 -10.87 -4.41
N ASN A 33 1.18 -10.25 -4.70
CA ASN A 33 2.32 -10.91 -5.33
C ASN A 33 3.48 -11.10 -4.36
N ALA A 34 4.22 -12.20 -4.56
CA ALA A 34 5.45 -12.47 -3.82
C ALA A 34 6.67 -11.79 -4.46
N ASP A 35 6.56 -11.49 -5.76
CA ASP A 35 7.62 -10.96 -6.61
C ASP A 35 7.14 -9.67 -7.30
N PHE A 36 8.09 -8.87 -7.79
CA PHE A 36 7.86 -7.59 -8.44
C PHE A 36 8.10 -7.71 -9.96
N ASN A 37 7.16 -8.32 -10.68
CA ASN A 37 7.22 -8.49 -12.14
C ASN A 37 6.23 -7.60 -12.89
N ASP A 38 5.79 -6.51 -12.26
CA ASP A 38 4.76 -5.59 -12.73
C ASP A 38 5.24 -4.13 -12.67
N SER A 39 4.31 -3.19 -12.60
CA SER A 39 4.59 -1.75 -12.46
C SER A 39 5.50 -1.42 -11.28
N LEU A 40 5.37 -2.15 -10.15
CA LEU A 40 6.28 -1.99 -9.01
C LEU A 40 7.69 -2.50 -9.32
N GLY A 41 7.82 -3.53 -10.15
CA GLY A 41 9.11 -4.02 -10.63
C GLY A 41 9.86 -2.98 -11.47
N ALA A 42 9.14 -2.30 -12.35
CA ALA A 42 9.71 -1.20 -13.15
C ALA A 42 10.16 -0.03 -12.25
N VAL A 43 9.33 0.37 -11.28
CA VAL A 43 9.70 1.39 -10.29
C VAL A 43 10.91 0.96 -9.47
N LYS A 44 10.95 -0.30 -9.01
CA LYS A 44 12.08 -0.85 -8.25
C LYS A 44 13.38 -0.76 -9.07
N ALA A 45 13.36 -1.23 -10.30
CA ALA A 45 14.53 -1.21 -11.19
C ALA A 45 15.07 0.22 -11.41
N GLU A 46 14.17 1.19 -11.61
CA GLU A 46 14.56 2.58 -11.80
C GLU A 46 15.14 3.20 -10.51
N LEU A 47 14.57 2.89 -9.35
CA LEU A 47 15.11 3.35 -8.06
C LEU A 47 16.49 2.75 -7.77
N GLU A 48 16.69 1.46 -8.10
CA GLU A 48 17.99 0.79 -7.97
C GLU A 48 19.02 1.40 -8.94
N ARG A 49 18.62 1.72 -10.17
CA ARG A 49 19.49 2.39 -11.15
C ARG A 49 19.95 3.79 -10.67
N ARG A 50 19.09 4.52 -9.96
CA ARG A 50 19.44 5.84 -9.41
C ARG A 50 20.37 5.74 -8.20
N GLY A 51 20.30 4.67 -7.41
CA GLY A 51 21.21 4.38 -6.31
C GLY A 51 20.97 5.14 -4.98
N ASP A 52 20.15 6.18 -4.97
CA ASP A 52 20.01 7.10 -3.82
C ASP A 52 18.83 6.77 -2.89
N TYR A 53 18.22 5.59 -3.04
CA TYR A 53 16.98 5.24 -2.34
C TYR A 53 17.14 4.04 -1.39
N ASP A 54 16.58 4.19 -0.18
CA ASP A 54 16.43 3.09 0.80
C ASP A 54 15.13 2.31 0.52
N ILE A 55 15.20 1.31 -0.37
CA ILE A 55 14.03 0.55 -0.85
C ILE A 55 13.61 -0.49 0.19
N LYS A 56 12.34 -0.46 0.60
CA LYS A 56 11.70 -1.43 1.51
C LYS A 56 10.58 -2.15 0.78
N LEU A 57 10.70 -3.46 0.70
CA LEU A 57 9.71 -4.32 0.05
C LEU A 57 8.72 -4.85 1.07
N ILE A 58 7.41 -4.75 0.75
CA ILE A 58 6.31 -5.35 1.51
C ILE A 58 5.50 -6.18 0.52
N THR A 59 5.61 -7.49 0.62
CA THR A 59 5.01 -8.43 -0.32
C THR A 59 3.95 -9.28 0.35
N ARG A 60 3.24 -10.08 -0.43
CA ARG A 60 2.34 -11.11 0.08
C ARG A 60 2.98 -11.95 1.17
N ARG A 61 4.26 -12.29 1.06
CA ARG A 61 4.99 -13.09 2.08
C ARG A 61 5.07 -12.40 3.44
N ASP A 62 5.03 -11.08 3.48
CA ASP A 62 5.03 -10.30 4.73
C ASP A 62 3.62 -10.13 5.31
N ILE A 63 2.56 -10.34 4.50
CA ILE A 63 1.16 -10.09 4.85
C ILE A 63 0.43 -11.40 5.15
N GLU A 64 0.77 -12.48 4.46
CA GLU A 64 0.10 -13.78 4.59
C GLU A 64 0.53 -14.50 5.87
N LEU A 65 -0.46 -14.82 6.69
CA LEU A 65 -0.23 -15.55 7.93
C LEU A 65 -0.26 -17.07 7.66
N SER A 66 0.82 -17.75 8.02
CA SER A 66 0.96 -19.21 7.88
C SER A 66 0.10 -19.97 8.89
N LYS A 67 -0.37 -21.16 8.52
CA LYS A 67 -1.01 -22.09 9.45
C LYS A 67 -0.01 -22.78 10.40
N ASN A 68 1.27 -22.79 10.09
CA ASN A 68 2.33 -23.31 10.94
C ASN A 68 2.61 -22.34 12.10
N PRO A 69 2.56 -22.75 13.38
CA PRO A 69 2.68 -21.84 14.54
C PRO A 69 3.96 -21.00 14.56
N ALA A 70 5.11 -21.62 14.28
CA ALA A 70 6.39 -20.91 14.29
C ALA A 70 6.49 -19.89 13.14
N LYS A 71 6.00 -20.24 11.94
CA LYS A 71 5.92 -19.32 10.81
C LYS A 71 4.86 -18.25 11.02
N LEU A 72 3.76 -18.55 11.73
CA LEU A 72 2.70 -17.61 12.09
C LEU A 72 3.25 -16.48 12.97
N ILE A 73 3.99 -16.81 14.03
CA ILE A 73 4.58 -15.81 14.94
C ILE A 73 5.54 -14.90 14.17
N LYS A 74 6.42 -15.49 13.36
CA LYS A 74 7.37 -14.73 12.53
C LYS A 74 6.65 -13.83 11.51
N GLY A 75 5.62 -14.36 10.85
CA GLY A 75 4.80 -13.60 9.89
C GLY A 75 4.03 -12.46 10.56
N ALA A 76 3.41 -12.72 11.70
CA ALA A 76 2.71 -11.71 12.49
C ALA A 76 3.67 -10.60 12.95
N PHE A 77 4.86 -10.94 13.45
CA PHE A 77 5.87 -9.95 13.81
C PHE A 77 6.27 -9.08 12.60
N ARG A 78 6.54 -9.70 11.45
CA ARG A 78 6.88 -8.97 10.22
C ARG A 78 5.75 -8.04 9.79
N PHE A 79 4.52 -8.55 9.77
CA PHE A 79 3.35 -7.76 9.38
C PHE A 79 3.11 -6.58 10.33
N PHE A 80 2.99 -6.85 11.62
CA PHE A 80 2.61 -5.83 12.59
C PHE A 80 3.73 -4.81 12.88
N PHE A 81 4.97 -5.24 12.98
CA PHE A 81 6.07 -4.36 13.41
C PHE A 81 6.95 -3.92 12.25
N VAL A 82 7.47 -4.87 11.46
CA VAL A 82 8.42 -4.52 10.39
C VAL A 82 7.75 -3.74 9.27
N SER A 83 6.58 -4.20 8.78
CA SER A 83 5.85 -3.51 7.72
C SER A 83 5.32 -2.16 8.19
N SER A 84 4.78 -2.07 9.43
CA SER A 84 4.34 -0.81 10.01
C SER A 84 5.47 0.21 10.11
N TYR A 85 6.65 -0.20 10.60
CA TYR A 85 7.81 0.69 10.69
C TYR A 85 8.31 1.14 9.32
N ARG A 86 8.39 0.21 8.36
CA ARG A 86 8.79 0.54 6.98
C ARG A 86 7.87 1.57 6.35
N LEU A 87 6.55 1.39 6.50
CA LEU A 87 5.54 2.31 5.97
C LEU A 87 5.52 3.64 6.71
N ALA A 88 5.54 3.63 8.04
CA ALA A 88 5.44 4.83 8.86
C ALA A 88 6.62 5.79 8.65
N THR A 89 7.80 5.26 8.31
CA THR A 89 9.02 6.02 8.09
C THR A 89 9.36 6.24 6.61
N ALA A 90 8.48 5.81 5.68
CA ALA A 90 8.71 6.00 4.25
C ALA A 90 8.34 7.43 3.81
N GLN A 91 9.20 8.02 2.96
CA GLN A 91 8.91 9.25 2.26
C GLN A 91 7.95 9.00 1.08
N TYR A 92 8.12 7.86 0.41
CA TYR A 92 7.28 7.44 -0.71
C TYR A 92 6.75 6.03 -0.46
N VAL A 93 5.47 5.83 -0.73
CA VAL A 93 4.82 4.51 -0.69
C VAL A 93 4.18 4.28 -2.04
N PHE A 94 4.61 3.26 -2.77
CA PHE A 94 4.01 2.85 -4.03
C PHE A 94 3.21 1.58 -3.84
N LEU A 95 2.00 1.54 -4.40
CA LEU A 95 1.10 0.39 -4.38
C LEU A 95 0.63 0.07 -5.79
N ASN A 96 0.47 -1.20 -6.09
CA ASN A 96 -0.12 -1.68 -7.34
C ASN A 96 -1.53 -2.27 -7.16
N ASP A 97 -2.02 -2.34 -5.93
CA ASP A 97 -3.33 -2.91 -5.59
C ASP A 97 -3.86 -2.35 -4.26
N ASN A 98 -5.08 -2.76 -3.88
CA ASN A 98 -5.68 -2.38 -2.60
C ASN A 98 -4.94 -3.03 -1.43
N PHE A 99 -4.46 -2.21 -0.51
CA PHE A 99 -3.85 -2.64 0.74
C PHE A 99 -4.75 -2.23 1.91
N MET A 100 -5.59 -3.15 2.37
CA MET A 100 -6.64 -2.89 3.37
C MET A 100 -6.17 -2.20 4.66
N PRO A 101 -4.95 -2.41 5.19
CA PRO A 101 -4.46 -1.65 6.34
C PRO A 101 -4.50 -0.14 6.17
N LEU A 102 -4.44 0.38 4.93
CA LEU A 102 -4.54 1.83 4.65
C LEU A 102 -5.84 2.44 5.18
N ALA A 103 -6.94 1.68 5.21
CA ALA A 103 -8.22 2.15 5.74
C ALA A 103 -8.15 2.57 7.22
N TYR A 104 -7.12 2.12 7.96
CA TYR A 104 -6.99 2.27 9.41
C TYR A 104 -5.81 3.14 9.85
N ILE A 105 -4.93 3.52 8.94
CA ILE A 105 -3.70 4.27 9.24
C ILE A 105 -3.72 5.67 8.62
N ASN A 106 -2.93 6.56 9.19
CA ASN A 106 -2.69 7.91 8.67
C ASN A 106 -1.19 8.14 8.57
N PHE A 107 -0.72 8.46 7.37
CA PHE A 107 0.68 8.80 7.14
C PHE A 107 1.06 10.18 7.68
N SER A 108 2.35 10.45 7.78
CA SER A 108 2.87 11.80 7.93
C SER A 108 2.50 12.66 6.71
N PRO A 109 2.27 13.98 6.85
CA PRO A 109 2.09 14.87 5.70
C PRO A 109 3.26 14.86 4.70
N GLU A 110 4.44 14.49 5.15
CA GLU A 110 5.64 14.36 4.32
C GLU A 110 5.62 13.11 3.42
N THR A 111 4.82 12.10 3.75
CA THR A 111 4.74 10.85 3.00
C THR A 111 3.84 11.01 1.77
N LYS A 112 4.35 10.65 0.61
CA LYS A 112 3.57 10.56 -0.63
C LYS A 112 3.15 9.10 -0.87
N VAL A 113 1.84 8.89 -1.01
CA VAL A 113 1.25 7.57 -1.26
C VAL A 113 0.75 7.53 -2.70
N VAL A 114 1.39 6.71 -3.51
CA VAL A 114 1.21 6.65 -4.97
C VAL A 114 0.57 5.34 -5.36
N GLN A 115 -0.64 5.39 -5.91
CA GLN A 115 -1.30 4.22 -6.49
C GLN A 115 -0.90 4.08 -7.96
N LEU A 116 -0.23 2.97 -8.30
CA LEU A 116 0.15 2.65 -9.67
C LEU A 116 -0.95 1.88 -10.40
N TRP A 117 -1.75 1.11 -9.62
CA TRP A 117 -2.69 0.13 -10.12
C TRP A 117 -2.00 -0.99 -10.90
N HIS A 118 -2.78 -1.97 -11.33
CA HIS A 118 -2.28 -3.15 -12.05
C HIS A 118 -2.88 -3.29 -13.47
N ALA A 119 -3.61 -2.27 -13.93
CA ALA A 119 -4.21 -2.26 -15.27
C ALA A 119 -3.97 -0.90 -15.94
N GLU A 120 -3.56 -0.91 -17.20
CA GLU A 120 -3.22 0.30 -17.95
C GLU A 120 -4.45 1.02 -18.54
N GLY A 121 -5.60 0.35 -18.61
CA GLY A 121 -6.81 0.87 -19.21
C GLY A 121 -8.00 0.86 -18.27
N VAL A 122 -9.15 1.25 -18.81
CA VAL A 122 -10.46 1.27 -18.13
C VAL A 122 -11.42 0.23 -18.71
N PHE A 123 -10.92 -0.96 -18.99
CA PHE A 123 -11.70 -2.05 -19.61
C PHE A 123 -12.79 -2.61 -18.71
N LYS A 124 -12.68 -2.43 -17.40
CA LYS A 124 -13.67 -2.85 -16.40
C LYS A 124 -13.78 -1.79 -15.30
N ARG A 125 -14.88 -1.81 -14.57
CA ARG A 125 -15.04 -1.00 -13.38
C ARG A 125 -14.09 -1.49 -12.29
N PHE A 126 -13.45 -0.57 -11.56
CA PHE A 126 -12.51 -0.85 -10.49
C PHE A 126 -12.60 0.20 -9.39
N GLY A 127 -11.98 -0.06 -8.24
CA GLY A 127 -12.03 0.82 -7.08
C GLY A 127 -13.47 1.15 -6.70
N LEU A 128 -13.75 2.38 -6.35
CA LEU A 128 -15.08 2.84 -5.94
C LEU A 128 -16.16 2.69 -7.04
N CYS A 129 -15.75 2.52 -8.31
CA CYS A 129 -16.67 2.30 -9.41
C CYS A 129 -17.08 0.84 -9.60
N SER A 130 -16.48 -0.11 -8.86
CA SER A 130 -16.81 -1.54 -8.96
C SER A 130 -18.09 -1.94 -8.24
N ALA A 131 -18.71 -1.02 -7.50
CA ALA A 131 -19.91 -1.24 -6.68
C ALA A 131 -19.76 -2.45 -5.73
N PRO A 132 -18.73 -2.47 -4.89
CA PRO A 132 -18.53 -3.54 -3.92
C PRO A 132 -19.62 -3.52 -2.84
N PRO A 133 -19.77 -4.59 -2.04
CA PRO A 133 -20.66 -4.58 -0.89
C PRO A 133 -20.39 -3.38 0.03
N PRO A 134 -21.39 -2.80 0.72
CA PRO A 134 -21.26 -1.54 1.46
C PRO A 134 -20.11 -1.52 2.48
N GLU A 135 -19.87 -2.65 3.15
CA GLU A 135 -18.76 -2.76 4.12
C GLU A 135 -17.38 -2.64 3.44
N ILE A 136 -17.23 -3.18 2.25
CA ILE A 136 -16.00 -3.11 1.46
C ILE A 136 -15.87 -1.73 0.85
N GLU A 137 -16.95 -1.15 0.35
CA GLU A 137 -16.97 0.20 -0.21
C GLU A 137 -16.47 1.24 0.80
N GLU A 138 -16.93 1.17 2.05
CA GLU A 138 -16.48 2.09 3.10
C GLU A 138 -14.98 1.92 3.38
N LEU A 139 -14.47 0.68 3.40
CA LEU A 139 -13.03 0.43 3.56
C LEU A 139 -12.23 0.96 2.37
N GLU A 140 -12.71 0.75 1.14
CA GLU A 140 -12.06 1.29 -0.07
C GLU A 140 -12.05 2.82 -0.07
N LYS A 141 -13.16 3.48 0.29
CA LYS A 141 -13.22 4.94 0.45
C LYS A 141 -12.16 5.44 1.44
N ARG A 142 -11.97 4.72 2.54
CA ARG A 142 -10.96 5.07 3.54
C ARG A 142 -9.54 4.83 3.04
N CYS A 143 -9.29 3.78 2.25
CA CYS A 143 -8.01 3.56 1.57
C CYS A 143 -7.71 4.69 0.57
N CYS A 144 -8.68 5.03 -0.27
CA CYS A 144 -8.55 6.07 -1.28
C CYS A 144 -8.19 7.43 -0.69
N LYS A 145 -8.73 7.79 0.49
CA LYS A 145 -8.33 9.00 1.23
C LYS A 145 -6.85 9.07 1.62
N ARG A 146 -6.10 7.98 1.47
CA ARG A 146 -4.65 7.94 1.75
C ARG A 146 -3.81 8.16 0.52
N TYR A 147 -4.36 7.96 -0.67
CA TYR A 147 -3.64 8.21 -1.90
C TYR A 147 -3.43 9.71 -2.09
N THR A 148 -2.20 10.10 -2.33
CA THR A 148 -1.83 11.47 -2.70
C THR A 148 -1.72 11.62 -4.21
N HIS A 149 -1.43 10.52 -4.91
CA HIS A 149 -1.26 10.46 -6.35
C HIS A 149 -1.78 9.12 -6.88
N ALA A 150 -2.29 9.14 -8.11
CA ALA A 150 -2.50 7.94 -8.92
C ALA A 150 -1.79 8.12 -10.27
N VAL A 151 -1.15 7.05 -10.73
CA VAL A 151 -0.50 7.03 -12.05
C VAL A 151 -1.45 6.42 -13.06
N CYS A 152 -1.59 7.03 -14.20
CA CYS A 152 -2.40 6.53 -15.29
C CYS A 152 -1.66 6.63 -16.64
N SER A 153 -2.04 5.80 -17.60
CA SER A 153 -1.35 5.64 -18.89
C SER A 153 -1.59 6.77 -19.87
N SER A 154 -2.66 7.55 -19.73
CA SER A 154 -2.98 8.65 -20.64
C SER A 154 -3.92 9.68 -20.01
N LYS A 155 -3.97 10.89 -20.60
CA LYS A 155 -4.91 11.94 -20.19
C LYS A 155 -6.38 11.51 -20.34
N ASN A 156 -6.69 10.64 -21.29
CA ASN A 156 -8.05 10.18 -21.55
C ASN A 156 -8.62 9.31 -20.41
N VAL A 157 -7.77 8.63 -19.65
CA VAL A 157 -8.20 7.78 -18.53
C VAL A 157 -8.21 8.50 -17.17
N VAL A 158 -7.67 9.71 -17.09
CA VAL A 158 -7.62 10.49 -15.83
C VAL A 158 -8.99 10.63 -15.17
N PRO A 159 -10.10 10.99 -15.85
CA PRO A 159 -11.40 11.14 -15.20
C PRO A 159 -11.91 9.82 -14.56
N TYR A 160 -11.61 8.69 -15.18
CA TYR A 160 -12.00 7.38 -14.68
C TYR A 160 -11.18 6.97 -13.46
N TYR A 161 -9.87 7.22 -13.48
CA TYR A 161 -8.99 6.97 -12.35
C TYR A 161 -9.31 7.89 -11.17
N ALA A 162 -9.55 9.18 -11.41
CA ALA A 162 -9.98 10.11 -10.40
C ALA A 162 -11.26 9.64 -9.70
N LYS A 163 -12.27 9.23 -10.47
CA LYS A 163 -13.53 8.69 -9.93
C LYS A 163 -13.32 7.37 -9.16
N ALA A 164 -12.50 6.46 -9.69
CA ALA A 164 -12.26 5.16 -9.09
C ALA A 164 -11.46 5.25 -7.78
N PHE A 165 -10.58 6.23 -7.63
CA PHE A 165 -9.76 6.44 -6.43
C PHE A 165 -10.18 7.65 -5.58
N GLY A 166 -11.24 8.38 -5.96
CA GLY A 166 -11.74 9.51 -5.19
C GLY A 166 -10.75 10.68 -5.11
N LEU A 167 -10.01 10.93 -6.19
CA LEU A 167 -8.99 12.00 -6.32
C LEU A 167 -9.54 13.21 -7.06
#